data_e8d8851df27210899587700e444691d0
#
_entry.id   e8d8851df27210899587700e444691d0
#
_cell.length_a   1.000
_cell.length_b   1.000
_cell.length_c   1.000
_cell.angle_alpha   90.00
_cell.angle_beta   90.00
_cell.angle_gamma   90.00
#
_symmetry.space_group_name_H-M   'P 1'
#
loop_
_entity.id
_entity.type
_entity.pdbx_description
1 polymer ?
#
loop_
_entity_poly.entity_id
_entity_poly.type
_entity_poly.pdbx_seq_one_letter_code
_entity_poly.pdbx_strand_id
1 'polypeptide(L)'
;MIKQLIWRIAKYLGIGFLVAFIASILIGASVFFYYVSKAPELSESKLVATTSSKIYDSKNELIADLGAERRVNAQSNEIPIELVNAIVSIEDHRFFNHRGIDSIRIMGAFLRNLRSNGLQGGSTLTQQLIKLTYFSTSSSDQTISRKAQEAWLAIQLERTATKQEILTYYINKVYMSNGNYGMQTAAQNYYGKDLKDLSIPQLALLAGMPQAPNQYDPYSHPEEATERRNLVLSEMQKQGYLTAEQYETAINTPITDGLQSLKGSNSYPPYLDNYLK
;
A
#
# COMPACT_ATOMS: atom_id res chain seq x y z
N MET A 1 10.94 59.74 17.82
CA MET A 1 10.27 59.78 16.51
C MET A 1 10.65 58.59 15.62
N ILE A 2 11.90 58.30 15.32
CA ILE A 2 12.34 57.17 14.47
C ILE A 2 11.88 55.78 15.02
N LYS A 3 12.02 55.49 16.31
CA LYS A 3 11.58 54.22 16.95
C LYS A 3 10.08 53.97 16.78
N GLN A 4 9.26 55.02 16.92
CA GLN A 4 7.81 54.89 16.74
C GLN A 4 7.43 54.65 15.25
N LEU A 5 8.16 55.25 14.31
CA LEU A 5 7.97 55.01 12.90
C LEU A 5 8.34 53.55 12.52
N ILE A 6 9.50 53.07 12.96
CA ILE A 6 9.95 51.68 12.75
C ILE A 6 8.90 50.69 13.34
N TRP A 7 8.41 50.93 14.54
CA TRP A 7 7.43 50.07 15.16
C TRP A 7 6.09 50.04 14.39
N ARG A 8 5.64 51.20 13.86
CA ARG A 8 4.43 51.25 13.00
C ARG A 8 4.63 50.50 11.70
N ILE A 9 5.78 50.67 11.03
CA ILE A 9 6.10 49.93 9.79
C ILE A 9 6.13 48.44 10.08
N ALA A 10 6.83 47.96 11.11
CA ALA A 10 6.86 46.56 11.50
C ALA A 10 5.47 45.99 11.80
N LYS A 11 4.61 46.76 12.48
CA LYS A 11 3.22 46.35 12.74
C LYS A 11 2.43 46.19 11.45
N TYR A 12 2.50 47.13 10.51
CA TYR A 12 1.74 47.03 9.25
C TYR A 12 2.30 45.90 8.35
N LEU A 13 3.61 45.67 8.33
CA LEU A 13 4.21 44.53 7.64
C LEU A 13 3.74 43.20 8.26
N GLY A 14 3.69 43.11 9.60
CA GLY A 14 3.18 41.93 10.29
C GLY A 14 1.70 41.67 10.00
N ILE A 15 0.86 42.72 9.97
CA ILE A 15 -0.55 42.59 9.59
C ILE A 15 -0.67 42.16 8.13
N GLY A 16 0.09 42.78 7.23
CA GLY A 16 0.12 42.41 5.81
C GLY A 16 0.51 40.95 5.59
N PHE A 17 1.56 40.48 6.29
CA PHE A 17 1.96 39.07 6.27
C PHE A 17 0.87 38.14 6.80
N LEU A 18 0.21 38.49 7.92
CA LEU A 18 -0.87 37.69 8.50
C LEU A 18 -2.07 37.61 7.53
N VAL A 19 -2.47 38.72 6.90
CA VAL A 19 -3.55 38.75 5.93
C VAL A 19 -3.20 37.89 4.69
N ALA A 20 -1.98 38.01 4.18
CA ALA A 20 -1.51 37.19 3.05
C ALA A 20 -1.48 35.70 3.42
N PHE A 21 -1.07 35.36 4.64
CA PHE A 21 -1.07 33.99 5.14
C PHE A 21 -2.49 33.41 5.25
N ILE A 22 -3.44 34.16 5.84
CA ILE A 22 -4.84 33.75 5.92
C ILE A 22 -5.44 33.59 4.51
N ALA A 23 -5.20 34.54 3.61
CA ALA A 23 -5.66 34.47 2.22
C ALA A 23 -5.11 33.21 1.52
N SER A 24 -3.84 32.86 1.70
CA SER A 24 -3.25 31.65 1.13
C SER A 24 -3.89 30.37 1.66
N ILE A 25 -4.24 30.32 2.95
CA ILE A 25 -4.98 29.19 3.54
C ILE A 25 -6.39 29.07 2.91
N LEU A 26 -7.10 30.19 2.80
CA LEU A 26 -8.45 30.20 2.23
C LEU A 26 -8.46 29.77 0.74
N ILE A 27 -7.49 30.24 -0.03
CA ILE A 27 -7.32 29.81 -1.43
C ILE A 27 -6.99 28.32 -1.47
N GLY A 28 -6.03 27.84 -0.67
CA GLY A 28 -5.68 26.43 -0.59
C GLY A 28 -6.86 25.54 -0.22
N ALA A 29 -7.65 25.95 0.79
CA ALA A 29 -8.88 25.26 1.18
C ALA A 29 -9.92 25.24 0.04
N SER A 30 -10.13 26.36 -0.64
CA SER A 30 -11.09 26.45 -1.76
C SER A 30 -10.69 25.53 -2.91
N VAL A 31 -9.40 25.50 -3.27
CA VAL A 31 -8.86 24.57 -4.28
C VAL A 31 -9.02 23.12 -3.86
N PHE A 32 -8.73 22.82 -2.59
CA PHE A 32 -8.91 21.47 -2.05
C PHE A 32 -10.37 21.01 -2.14
N PHE A 33 -11.32 21.83 -1.67
CA PHE A 33 -12.75 21.50 -1.73
C PHE A 33 -13.27 21.41 -3.18
N TYR A 34 -12.75 22.21 -4.10
CA TYR A 34 -13.06 22.08 -5.52
C TYR A 34 -12.62 20.73 -6.08
N TYR A 35 -11.44 20.22 -5.72
CA TYR A 35 -11.00 18.90 -6.15
C TYR A 35 -11.78 17.78 -5.47
N VAL A 36 -12.06 17.91 -4.20
CA VAL A 36 -12.86 16.95 -3.42
C VAL A 36 -14.29 16.82 -3.95
N SER A 37 -14.90 17.91 -4.43
CA SER A 37 -16.25 17.86 -5.02
C SER A 37 -16.36 16.98 -6.27
N LYS A 38 -15.22 16.63 -6.88
CA LYS A 38 -15.12 15.71 -8.03
C LYS A 38 -14.69 14.29 -7.64
N ALA A 39 -14.53 14.02 -6.33
CA ALA A 39 -14.16 12.68 -5.87
C ALA A 39 -15.29 11.69 -6.15
N PRO A 40 -14.97 10.46 -6.54
CA PRO A 40 -15.98 9.41 -6.68
C PRO A 40 -16.64 9.11 -5.33
N GLU A 41 -17.86 8.58 -5.37
CA GLU A 41 -18.50 8.10 -4.16
C GLU A 41 -17.78 6.88 -3.58
N LEU A 42 -17.60 6.90 -2.26
CA LEU A 42 -17.06 5.76 -1.53
C LEU A 42 -18.10 4.63 -1.53
N SER A 43 -17.73 3.46 -2.06
CA SER A 43 -18.57 2.27 -2.08
C SER A 43 -17.80 1.08 -1.53
N GLU A 44 -18.37 0.42 -0.54
CA GLU A 44 -17.79 -0.77 0.06
C GLU A 44 -17.64 -1.91 -0.95
N SER A 45 -18.60 -2.06 -1.87
CA SER A 45 -18.53 -3.08 -2.93
C SER A 45 -17.31 -2.94 -3.84
N LYS A 46 -16.76 -1.74 -3.99
CA LYS A 46 -15.52 -1.50 -4.74
C LYS A 46 -14.26 -1.80 -3.91
N LEU A 47 -14.35 -1.73 -2.58
CA LEU A 47 -13.23 -2.04 -1.68
C LEU A 47 -13.01 -3.55 -1.58
N VAL A 48 -14.09 -4.31 -1.57
CA VAL A 48 -14.02 -5.78 -1.59
C VAL A 48 -13.42 -6.22 -2.93
N ALA A 49 -12.37 -7.03 -2.85
CA ALA A 49 -11.75 -7.60 -4.04
C ALA A 49 -12.64 -8.74 -4.59
N THR A 50 -13.00 -8.65 -5.87
CA THR A 50 -13.73 -9.73 -6.55
C THR A 50 -12.81 -10.94 -6.73
N THR A 51 -13.32 -12.14 -6.42
CA THR A 51 -12.59 -13.38 -6.64
C THR A 51 -12.66 -13.80 -8.11
N SER A 52 -11.65 -14.52 -8.60
CA SER A 52 -11.69 -15.14 -9.91
C SER A 52 -12.72 -16.28 -9.96
N SER A 53 -13.28 -16.53 -11.14
CA SER A 53 -14.16 -17.69 -11.35
C SER A 53 -13.32 -18.93 -11.55
N LYS A 54 -13.53 -19.95 -10.70
CA LYS A 54 -12.81 -21.22 -10.75
C LYS A 54 -13.69 -22.33 -11.27
N ILE A 55 -13.17 -23.14 -12.20
CA ILE A 55 -13.84 -24.34 -12.71
C ILE A 55 -13.17 -25.56 -12.09
N TYR A 56 -13.98 -26.44 -11.52
CA TYR A 56 -13.56 -27.70 -10.92
C TYR A 56 -14.11 -28.89 -11.71
N ASP A 57 -13.41 -30.00 -11.69
CA ASP A 57 -13.91 -31.27 -12.24
C ASP A 57 -14.86 -31.96 -11.27
N SER A 58 -15.34 -33.14 -11.68
CA SER A 58 -16.25 -33.99 -10.87
C SER A 58 -15.57 -34.54 -9.60
N LYS A 59 -14.26 -34.47 -9.48
CA LYS A 59 -13.47 -34.87 -8.32
C LYS A 59 -13.07 -33.66 -7.45
N ASN A 60 -13.59 -32.47 -7.77
CA ASN A 60 -13.27 -31.21 -7.12
C ASN A 60 -11.79 -30.78 -7.31
N GLU A 61 -11.16 -31.21 -8.41
CA GLU A 61 -9.83 -30.74 -8.82
C GLU A 61 -9.99 -29.48 -9.67
N LEU A 62 -9.12 -28.46 -9.41
CA LEU A 62 -9.16 -27.19 -10.14
C LEU A 62 -8.72 -27.42 -11.60
N ILE A 63 -9.66 -27.27 -12.55
CA ILE A 63 -9.38 -27.36 -14.01
C ILE A 63 -8.91 -26.03 -14.55
N ALA A 64 -9.58 -24.93 -14.17
CA ALA A 64 -9.30 -23.60 -14.71
C ALA A 64 -9.64 -22.50 -13.71
N ASP A 65 -8.82 -21.44 -13.76
CA ASP A 65 -9.10 -20.16 -13.11
C ASP A 65 -9.36 -19.12 -14.22
N LEU A 66 -10.64 -18.73 -14.41
CA LEU A 66 -11.11 -17.90 -15.52
C LEU A 66 -10.98 -16.40 -15.23
N GLY A 67 -10.21 -16.00 -14.24
CA GLY A 67 -9.94 -14.59 -13.97
C GLY A 67 -8.81 -14.04 -14.84
N ALA A 68 -8.95 -12.82 -15.38
CA ALA A 68 -7.82 -12.06 -15.89
C ALA A 68 -6.80 -11.77 -14.77
N GLU A 69 -7.24 -11.86 -13.52
CA GLU A 69 -6.47 -11.69 -12.30
C GLU A 69 -6.62 -12.94 -11.43
N ARG A 70 -5.50 -13.55 -11.04
CA ARG A 70 -5.53 -14.61 -10.02
C ARG A 70 -5.81 -13.97 -8.67
N ARG A 71 -6.88 -14.39 -8.00
CA ARG A 71 -7.29 -13.78 -6.74
C ARG A 71 -7.93 -14.77 -5.79
N VAL A 72 -7.30 -14.91 -4.63
CA VAL A 72 -7.81 -15.62 -3.46
C VAL A 72 -7.82 -14.61 -2.30
N ASN A 73 -8.96 -14.34 -1.73
CA ASN A 73 -9.09 -13.39 -0.63
C ASN A 73 -8.83 -14.09 0.70
N ALA A 74 -7.96 -13.48 1.53
CA ALA A 74 -7.82 -13.84 2.93
C ALA A 74 -8.97 -13.25 3.75
N GLN A 75 -9.48 -14.01 4.70
CA GLN A 75 -10.36 -13.50 5.74
C GLN A 75 -9.52 -12.77 6.80
N SER A 76 -10.14 -11.82 7.49
CA SER A 76 -9.44 -11.00 8.51
C SER A 76 -8.76 -11.84 9.60
N ASN A 77 -9.37 -12.95 10.00
CA ASN A 77 -8.85 -13.88 11.00
C ASN A 77 -7.76 -14.84 10.47
N GLU A 78 -7.52 -14.85 9.17
CA GLU A 78 -6.47 -15.66 8.52
C GLU A 78 -5.17 -14.88 8.30
N ILE A 79 -5.18 -13.58 8.57
CA ILE A 79 -4.03 -12.69 8.40
C ILE A 79 -3.16 -12.75 9.65
N PRO A 80 -1.91 -13.29 9.55
CA PRO A 80 -1.03 -13.35 10.70
C PRO A 80 -0.59 -11.96 11.14
N ILE A 81 -0.41 -11.78 12.44
CA ILE A 81 -0.02 -10.50 13.04
C ILE A 81 1.38 -10.06 12.55
N GLU A 82 2.26 -11.00 12.24
CA GLU A 82 3.58 -10.75 11.69
C GLU A 82 3.50 -10.06 10.32
N LEU A 83 2.53 -10.44 9.47
CA LEU A 83 2.29 -9.75 8.20
C LEU A 83 1.78 -8.32 8.43
N VAL A 84 0.84 -8.14 9.35
CA VAL A 84 0.35 -6.81 9.73
C VAL A 84 1.50 -5.92 10.18
N ASN A 85 2.34 -6.44 11.09
CA ASN A 85 3.52 -5.73 11.61
C ASN A 85 4.52 -5.41 10.49
N ALA A 86 4.77 -6.34 9.56
CA ALA A 86 5.65 -6.11 8.42
C ALA A 86 5.14 -4.99 7.49
N ILE A 87 3.86 -5.03 7.13
CA ILE A 87 3.22 -4.01 6.28
C ILE A 87 3.27 -2.63 6.96
N VAL A 88 2.83 -2.57 8.23
CA VAL A 88 2.80 -1.32 8.97
C VAL A 88 4.21 -0.73 9.14
N SER A 89 5.20 -1.58 9.42
CA SER A 89 6.59 -1.14 9.60
C SER A 89 7.16 -0.45 8.38
N ILE A 90 6.88 -0.96 7.18
CA ILE A 90 7.49 -0.45 5.95
C ILE A 90 6.65 0.59 5.24
N GLU A 91 5.32 0.46 5.27
CA GLU A 91 4.43 1.32 4.50
C GLU A 91 3.87 2.47 5.34
N ASP A 92 3.50 2.22 6.60
CA ASP A 92 2.82 3.22 7.42
C ASP A 92 2.97 2.95 8.93
N HIS A 93 4.17 3.21 9.48
CA HIS A 93 4.52 2.88 10.87
C HIS A 93 3.60 3.54 11.92
N ARG A 94 2.80 4.53 11.55
CA ARG A 94 1.83 5.20 12.41
C ARG A 94 0.38 4.87 12.05
N PHE A 95 0.15 3.81 11.26
CA PHE A 95 -1.16 3.43 10.75
C PHE A 95 -2.27 3.43 11.80
N PHE A 96 -2.00 2.88 12.98
CA PHE A 96 -2.96 2.81 14.07
C PHE A 96 -3.19 4.16 14.81
N ASN A 97 -2.37 5.18 14.54
CA ASN A 97 -2.37 6.46 15.26
C ASN A 97 -2.98 7.64 14.48
N HIS A 98 -3.34 7.44 13.21
CA HIS A 98 -3.96 8.48 12.39
C HIS A 98 -5.33 8.05 11.86
N ARG A 99 -6.05 8.98 11.21
CA ARG A 99 -7.39 8.76 10.62
C ARG A 99 -7.41 9.11 9.15
N GLY A 100 -6.85 8.24 8.32
CA GLY A 100 -6.81 8.36 6.86
C GLY A 100 -5.58 9.07 6.32
N ILE A 101 -5.13 10.13 6.97
CA ILE A 101 -3.91 10.88 6.65
C ILE A 101 -3.01 11.00 7.88
N ASP A 102 -1.69 10.95 7.68
CA ASP A 102 -0.69 11.22 8.72
C ASP A 102 -0.04 12.59 8.49
N SER A 103 -0.55 13.62 9.16
CA SER A 103 -0.04 14.99 9.05
C SER A 103 1.42 15.14 9.50
N ILE A 104 1.87 14.33 10.48
CA ILE A 104 3.26 14.35 10.97
C ILE A 104 4.18 13.76 9.90
N ARG A 105 3.78 12.65 9.27
CA ARG A 105 4.53 12.03 8.18
C ARG A 105 4.61 12.95 6.96
N ILE A 106 3.49 13.60 6.59
CA ILE A 106 3.44 14.57 5.49
C ILE A 106 4.41 15.73 5.76
N MET A 107 4.38 16.32 6.95
CA MET A 107 5.29 17.40 7.32
C MET A 107 6.74 16.93 7.33
N GLY A 108 7.03 15.75 7.86
CA GLY A 108 8.37 15.15 7.84
C GLY A 108 8.88 14.88 6.43
N ALA A 109 8.04 14.37 5.53
CA ALA A 109 8.39 14.16 4.13
C ALA A 109 8.66 15.50 3.42
N PHE A 110 7.82 16.51 3.65
CA PHE A 110 8.02 17.86 3.10
C PHE A 110 9.36 18.45 3.51
N LEU A 111 9.71 18.40 4.80
CA LEU A 111 10.99 18.95 5.32
C LEU A 111 12.20 18.16 4.77
N ARG A 112 12.09 16.84 4.61
CA ARG A 112 13.16 16.04 4.01
C ARG A 112 13.33 16.33 2.53
N ASN A 113 12.24 16.43 1.78
CA ASN A 113 12.27 16.74 0.34
C ASN A 113 12.85 18.14 0.05
N LEU A 114 12.73 19.09 0.99
CA LEU A 114 13.42 20.39 0.90
C LEU A 114 14.95 20.29 1.08
N ARG A 115 15.44 19.22 1.74
CA ARG A 115 16.88 19.04 2.05
C ARG A 115 17.58 18.03 1.16
N SER A 116 16.84 17.14 0.52
CA SER A 116 17.37 16.07 -0.32
C SER A 116 16.62 16.00 -1.65
N ASN A 117 17.32 15.63 -2.73
CA ASN A 117 16.73 15.44 -4.05
C ASN A 117 15.91 14.15 -4.19
N GLY A 118 15.60 13.44 -3.09
CA GLY A 118 14.83 12.20 -3.07
C GLY A 118 13.37 12.46 -2.67
N LEU A 119 12.41 12.05 -3.50
CA LEU A 119 10.99 12.10 -3.19
C LEU A 119 10.64 10.96 -2.21
N GLN A 120 10.53 11.27 -0.92
CA GLN A 120 9.97 10.34 0.05
C GLN A 120 8.44 10.40 0.04
N GLY A 121 7.79 9.24 -0.11
CA GLY A 121 6.34 9.12 -0.10
C GLY A 121 5.75 9.37 1.30
N GLY A 122 4.76 10.27 1.37
CA GLY A 122 4.01 10.57 2.59
C GLY A 122 2.61 9.94 2.65
N SER A 123 2.27 9.05 1.71
CA SER A 123 0.94 8.43 1.63
C SER A 123 0.75 7.35 2.69
N THR A 124 -0.44 7.30 3.29
CA THR A 124 -0.82 6.26 4.24
C THR A 124 -1.29 4.99 3.52
N LEU A 125 -1.38 3.85 4.25
CA LEU A 125 -1.98 2.61 3.74
C LEU A 125 -3.41 2.82 3.24
N THR A 126 -4.20 3.63 3.97
CA THR A 126 -5.56 3.95 3.56
C THR A 126 -5.61 4.72 2.25
N GLN A 127 -4.70 5.69 2.03
CA GLN A 127 -4.56 6.39 0.75
C GLN A 127 -4.11 5.46 -0.38
N GLN A 128 -3.23 4.51 -0.09
CA GLN A 128 -2.81 3.50 -1.07
C GLN A 128 -3.99 2.60 -1.47
N LEU A 129 -4.80 2.13 -0.52
CA LEU A 129 -6.01 1.36 -0.79
C LEU A 129 -6.99 2.14 -1.66
N ILE A 130 -7.25 3.41 -1.32
CA ILE A 130 -8.11 4.29 -2.13
C ILE A 130 -7.57 4.44 -3.56
N LYS A 131 -6.26 4.66 -3.70
CA LYS A 131 -5.61 4.73 -5.02
C LYS A 131 -5.85 3.45 -5.84
N LEU A 132 -5.62 2.27 -5.26
CA LEU A 132 -5.82 0.97 -5.91
C LEU A 132 -7.29 0.70 -6.28
N THR A 133 -8.23 1.33 -5.57
CA THR A 133 -9.67 1.08 -5.75
C THR A 133 -10.32 2.01 -6.76
N TYR A 134 -9.94 3.29 -6.76
CA TYR A 134 -10.69 4.34 -7.47
C TYR A 134 -9.90 5.04 -8.55
N PHE A 135 -8.58 4.89 -8.60
CA PHE A 135 -7.72 5.65 -9.51
C PHE A 135 -6.78 4.74 -10.30
N SER A 136 -6.31 5.24 -11.44
CA SER A 136 -5.25 4.58 -12.19
C SER A 136 -3.95 4.52 -11.37
N THR A 137 -3.20 3.43 -11.50
CA THR A 137 -1.87 3.30 -10.91
C THR A 137 -0.77 3.89 -11.78
N SER A 138 -1.11 4.39 -12.99
CA SER A 138 -0.15 5.01 -13.91
C SER A 138 0.50 6.24 -13.28
N SER A 139 1.79 6.39 -13.50
CA SER A 139 2.57 7.56 -13.03
C SER A 139 2.14 8.86 -13.71
N SER A 140 1.65 8.80 -14.96
CA SER A 140 1.15 9.96 -15.70
C SER A 140 -0.07 10.63 -15.05
N ASP A 141 -0.83 9.88 -14.26
CA ASP A 141 -2.07 10.37 -13.63
C ASP A 141 -1.85 10.93 -12.21
N GLN A 142 -0.60 11.09 -11.79
CA GLN A 142 -0.28 11.62 -10.46
C GLN A 142 -0.44 13.15 -10.42
N THR A 143 -1.66 13.60 -10.16
CA THR A 143 -2.01 15.03 -10.06
C THR A 143 -2.31 15.45 -8.61
N ILE A 144 -2.19 16.75 -8.34
CA ILE A 144 -2.59 17.33 -7.04
C ILE A 144 -4.09 17.09 -6.78
N SER A 145 -4.91 17.17 -7.84
CA SER A 145 -6.35 16.87 -7.77
C SER A 145 -6.60 15.46 -7.26
N ARG A 146 -5.94 14.46 -7.85
CA ARG A 146 -6.05 13.07 -7.41
C ARG A 146 -5.59 12.90 -5.97
N LYS A 147 -4.46 13.52 -5.58
CA LYS A 147 -3.96 13.44 -4.19
C LYS A 147 -4.93 14.05 -3.17
N ALA A 148 -5.61 15.13 -3.52
CA ALA A 148 -6.66 15.71 -2.67
C ALA A 148 -7.85 14.75 -2.52
N GLN A 149 -8.28 14.10 -3.62
CA GLN A 149 -9.36 13.12 -3.61
C GLN A 149 -8.98 11.85 -2.84
N GLU A 150 -7.76 11.33 -3.04
CA GLU A 150 -7.23 10.18 -2.26
C GLU A 150 -7.25 10.48 -0.75
N ALA A 151 -6.77 11.65 -0.34
CA ALA A 151 -6.76 12.07 1.06
C ALA A 151 -8.17 12.19 1.65
N TRP A 152 -9.09 12.79 0.91
CA TRP A 152 -10.48 12.93 1.33
C TRP A 152 -11.17 11.57 1.50
N LEU A 153 -11.08 10.71 0.48
CA LEU A 153 -11.69 9.37 0.52
C LEU A 153 -11.07 8.50 1.61
N ALA A 154 -9.76 8.63 1.88
CA ALA A 154 -9.10 7.94 2.98
C ALA A 154 -9.67 8.37 4.35
N ILE A 155 -9.91 9.68 4.55
CA ILE A 155 -10.56 10.18 5.77
C ILE A 155 -11.99 9.66 5.88
N GLN A 156 -12.74 9.63 4.77
CA GLN A 156 -14.11 9.10 4.76
C GLN A 156 -14.13 7.61 5.10
N LEU A 157 -13.24 6.83 4.49
CA LEU A 157 -13.14 5.39 4.73
C LEU A 157 -12.86 5.08 6.22
N GLU A 158 -11.93 5.80 6.84
CA GLU A 158 -11.60 5.58 8.26
C GLU A 158 -12.67 6.06 9.26
N ARG A 159 -13.75 6.69 8.77
CA ARG A 159 -14.95 6.96 9.59
C ARG A 159 -15.93 5.80 9.62
N THR A 160 -15.88 4.93 8.61
CA THR A 160 -16.85 3.85 8.40
C THR A 160 -16.25 2.45 8.53
N ALA A 161 -14.94 2.30 8.29
CA ALA A 161 -14.22 1.04 8.36
C ALA A 161 -13.18 1.05 9.50
N THR A 162 -13.00 -0.08 10.13
CA THR A 162 -11.96 -0.30 11.14
C THR A 162 -10.57 -0.45 10.48
N LYS A 163 -9.51 -0.25 11.24
CA LYS A 163 -8.14 -0.46 10.78
C LYS A 163 -7.91 -1.89 10.27
N GLN A 164 -8.54 -2.87 10.92
CA GLN A 164 -8.44 -4.27 10.52
C GLN A 164 -9.11 -4.52 9.16
N GLU A 165 -10.28 -3.96 8.92
CA GLU A 165 -10.97 -4.04 7.63
C GLU A 165 -10.15 -3.37 6.52
N ILE A 166 -9.59 -2.19 6.77
CA ILE A 166 -8.74 -1.47 5.82
C ILE A 166 -7.51 -2.30 5.44
N LEU A 167 -6.84 -2.92 6.43
CA LEU A 167 -5.72 -3.83 6.17
C LEU A 167 -6.15 -5.05 5.36
N THR A 168 -7.29 -5.65 5.69
CA THR A 168 -7.84 -6.80 4.96
C THR A 168 -8.12 -6.44 3.50
N TYR A 169 -8.76 -5.29 3.24
CA TYR A 169 -8.98 -4.81 1.87
C TYR A 169 -7.66 -4.55 1.13
N TYR A 170 -6.68 -3.95 1.79
CA TYR A 170 -5.37 -3.69 1.20
C TYR A 170 -4.65 -4.98 0.83
N ILE A 171 -4.54 -5.94 1.76
CA ILE A 171 -3.89 -7.24 1.59
C ILE A 171 -4.52 -8.02 0.43
N ASN A 172 -5.83 -7.95 0.27
CA ASN A 172 -6.56 -8.63 -0.81
C ASN A 172 -6.49 -7.92 -2.16
N LYS A 173 -6.07 -6.65 -2.19
CA LYS A 173 -6.15 -5.83 -3.41
C LYS A 173 -4.83 -5.55 -4.09
N VAL A 174 -3.72 -5.55 -3.35
CA VAL A 174 -2.42 -5.20 -3.89
C VAL A 174 -1.95 -6.14 -4.99
N TYR A 175 -1.31 -5.58 -6.02
CA TYR A 175 -0.63 -6.35 -7.06
C TYR A 175 0.70 -6.89 -6.54
N MET A 176 1.00 -8.16 -6.81
CA MET A 176 2.10 -8.93 -6.23
C MET A 176 2.99 -9.60 -7.30
N SER A 177 3.10 -8.99 -8.49
CA SER A 177 3.80 -9.55 -9.66
C SER A 177 3.17 -10.83 -10.22
N ASN A 178 3.61 -11.26 -11.40
CA ASN A 178 3.21 -12.51 -12.07
C ASN A 178 1.68 -12.72 -12.18
N GLY A 179 0.90 -11.63 -12.32
CA GLY A 179 -0.56 -11.69 -12.39
C GLY A 179 -1.25 -12.03 -11.06
N ASN A 180 -0.51 -11.99 -9.95
CA ASN A 180 -1.07 -12.22 -8.62
C ASN A 180 -1.66 -10.93 -8.05
N TYR A 181 -2.89 -10.98 -7.63
CA TYR A 181 -3.55 -9.90 -6.90
C TYR A 181 -3.95 -10.41 -5.52
N GLY A 182 -3.52 -9.68 -4.50
CA GLY A 182 -3.65 -10.06 -3.10
C GLY A 182 -2.51 -10.92 -2.57
N MET A 183 -2.17 -10.72 -1.30
CA MET A 183 -1.03 -11.40 -0.66
C MET A 183 -1.31 -12.88 -0.41
N GLN A 184 -2.58 -13.29 -0.20
CA GLN A 184 -2.93 -14.70 -0.08
C GLN A 184 -2.67 -15.46 -1.40
N THR A 185 -3.04 -14.85 -2.54
CA THR A 185 -2.73 -15.41 -3.87
C THR A 185 -1.22 -15.53 -4.06
N ALA A 186 -0.47 -14.50 -3.70
CA ALA A 186 0.98 -14.50 -3.77
C ALA A 186 1.59 -15.59 -2.88
N ALA A 187 1.11 -15.76 -1.65
CA ALA A 187 1.54 -16.83 -0.74
C ALA A 187 1.37 -18.22 -1.35
N GLN A 188 0.22 -18.48 -1.95
CA GLN A 188 -0.07 -19.76 -2.61
C GLN A 188 0.77 -19.98 -3.87
N ASN A 189 1.01 -18.93 -4.68
CA ASN A 189 1.78 -19.07 -5.91
C ASN A 189 3.29 -19.12 -5.68
N TYR A 190 3.82 -18.32 -4.75
CA TYR A 190 5.26 -18.31 -4.45
C TYR A 190 5.66 -19.49 -3.56
N TYR A 191 4.84 -19.84 -2.56
CA TYR A 191 5.23 -20.78 -1.51
C TYR A 191 4.33 -22.02 -1.42
N GLY A 192 3.18 -22.05 -2.13
CA GLY A 192 2.21 -23.15 -2.03
C GLY A 192 1.54 -23.26 -0.67
N LYS A 193 1.50 -22.16 0.09
CA LYS A 193 1.01 -22.11 1.46
C LYS A 193 0.03 -20.95 1.64
N ASP A 194 -0.81 -21.04 2.66
CA ASP A 194 -1.60 -19.92 3.09
C ASP A 194 -0.77 -18.91 3.91
N LEU A 195 -1.22 -17.65 3.99
CA LEU A 195 -0.50 -16.59 4.72
C LEU A 195 -0.14 -17.00 6.15
N LYS A 196 -1.04 -17.68 6.85
CA LYS A 196 -0.85 -18.13 8.23
C LYS A 196 0.29 -19.15 8.42
N ASP A 197 0.69 -19.84 7.34
CA ASP A 197 1.70 -20.90 7.36
C ASP A 197 3.06 -20.42 6.86
N LEU A 198 3.19 -19.12 6.54
CA LEU A 198 4.43 -18.51 6.07
C LEU A 198 5.35 -18.14 7.24
N SER A 199 6.64 -18.27 7.00
CA SER A 199 7.67 -17.79 7.92
C SER A 199 7.82 -16.26 7.90
N ILE A 200 8.42 -15.69 8.94
CA ILE A 200 8.67 -14.23 9.04
C ILE A 200 9.38 -13.67 7.80
N PRO A 201 10.50 -14.26 7.28
CA PRO A 201 11.14 -13.74 6.07
C PRO A 201 10.25 -13.80 4.83
N GLN A 202 9.38 -14.82 4.71
CA GLN A 202 8.42 -14.91 3.60
C GLN A 202 7.34 -13.83 3.69
N LEU A 203 6.78 -13.59 4.90
CA LEU A 203 5.83 -12.52 5.15
C LEU A 203 6.45 -11.13 4.93
N ALA A 204 7.72 -10.94 5.33
CA ALA A 204 8.45 -9.69 5.11
C ALA A 204 8.68 -9.40 3.62
N LEU A 205 8.98 -10.43 2.80
CA LEU A 205 9.05 -10.27 1.35
C LEU A 205 7.69 -9.80 0.80
N LEU A 206 6.61 -10.51 1.13
CA LEU A 206 5.27 -10.14 0.65
C LEU A 206 4.88 -8.72 1.08
N ALA A 207 5.20 -8.30 2.29
CA ALA A 207 4.96 -6.94 2.77
C ALA A 207 5.79 -5.88 2.01
N GLY A 208 6.97 -6.24 1.55
CA GLY A 208 7.88 -5.36 0.82
C GLY A 208 7.53 -5.15 -0.66
N MET A 209 6.92 -6.14 -1.30
CA MET A 209 6.65 -6.17 -2.75
C MET A 209 5.75 -5.04 -3.28
N PRO A 210 4.68 -4.57 -2.59
CA PRO A 210 3.71 -3.63 -3.16
C PRO A 210 4.29 -2.30 -3.67
N GLN A 211 5.44 -1.88 -3.20
CA GLN A 211 6.09 -0.65 -3.65
C GLN A 211 6.52 -0.72 -5.12
N ALA A 212 7.10 -1.86 -5.55
CA ALA A 212 7.53 -2.13 -6.92
C ALA A 212 7.47 -3.65 -7.20
N PRO A 213 6.26 -4.23 -7.38
CA PRO A 213 6.07 -5.68 -7.36
C PRO A 213 6.93 -6.44 -8.37
N ASN A 214 7.06 -5.92 -9.59
CA ASN A 214 7.86 -6.56 -10.62
C ASN A 214 9.38 -6.46 -10.35
N GLN A 215 9.83 -5.39 -9.68
CA GLN A 215 11.23 -5.20 -9.32
C GLN A 215 11.63 -6.06 -8.12
N TYR A 216 10.68 -6.36 -7.22
CA TYR A 216 10.93 -7.19 -6.03
C TYR A 216 10.42 -8.63 -6.18
N ASP A 217 10.27 -9.07 -7.43
CA ASP A 217 9.92 -10.46 -7.75
C ASP A 217 11.12 -11.38 -7.44
N PRO A 218 10.96 -12.36 -6.52
CA PRO A 218 12.07 -13.21 -6.10
C PRO A 218 12.60 -14.17 -7.19
N TYR A 219 11.84 -14.39 -8.26
CA TYR A 219 12.29 -15.22 -9.37
C TYR A 219 13.15 -14.44 -10.37
N SER A 220 12.72 -13.24 -10.75
CA SER A 220 13.38 -12.44 -11.77
C SER A 220 14.42 -11.47 -11.20
N HIS A 221 14.26 -11.05 -9.95
CA HIS A 221 15.09 -10.05 -9.28
C HIS A 221 15.40 -10.46 -7.82
N PRO A 222 16.11 -11.60 -7.60
CA PRO A 222 16.33 -12.15 -6.25
C PRO A 222 17.18 -11.25 -5.36
N GLU A 223 18.09 -10.45 -5.92
CA GLU A 223 18.95 -9.53 -5.17
C GLU A 223 18.12 -8.37 -4.60
N GLU A 224 17.36 -7.67 -5.45
CA GLU A 224 16.48 -6.56 -5.07
C GLU A 224 15.36 -7.03 -4.12
N ALA A 225 14.84 -8.23 -4.36
CA ALA A 225 13.87 -8.86 -3.45
C ALA A 225 14.48 -9.12 -2.06
N THR A 226 15.74 -9.57 -2.01
CA THR A 226 16.47 -9.79 -0.74
C THR A 226 16.71 -8.48 -0.01
N GLU A 227 17.20 -7.45 -0.72
CA GLU A 227 17.42 -6.12 -0.12
C GLU A 227 16.12 -5.54 0.44
N ARG A 228 15.03 -5.64 -0.33
CA ARG A 228 13.72 -5.13 0.08
C ARG A 228 13.16 -5.89 1.29
N ARG A 229 13.24 -7.22 1.30
CA ARG A 229 12.87 -8.05 2.46
C ARG A 229 13.67 -7.66 3.70
N ASN A 230 14.98 -7.52 3.57
CA ASN A 230 15.86 -7.17 4.68
C ASN A 230 15.58 -5.78 5.24
N LEU A 231 15.18 -4.83 4.36
CA LEU A 231 14.72 -3.52 4.80
C LEU A 231 13.45 -3.63 5.65
N VAL A 232 12.47 -4.45 5.24
CA VAL A 232 11.23 -4.70 6.02
C VAL A 232 11.59 -5.29 7.38
N LEU A 233 12.43 -6.33 7.42
CA LEU A 233 12.87 -6.98 8.67
C LEU A 233 13.58 -5.98 9.59
N SER A 234 14.44 -5.12 9.05
CA SER A 234 15.12 -4.07 9.83
C SER A 234 14.13 -3.07 10.44
N GLU A 235 13.11 -2.64 9.67
CA GLU A 235 12.08 -1.73 10.19
C GLU A 235 11.21 -2.41 11.26
N MET A 236 10.88 -3.71 11.09
CA MET A 236 10.18 -4.48 12.11
C MET A 236 11.00 -4.57 13.42
N GLN A 237 12.30 -4.82 13.33
CA GLN A 237 13.18 -4.87 14.50
C GLN A 237 13.28 -3.51 15.19
N LYS A 238 13.52 -2.43 14.45
CA LYS A 238 13.59 -1.05 14.99
C LYS A 238 12.32 -0.65 15.74
N GLN A 239 11.17 -1.17 15.32
CA GLN A 239 9.87 -0.88 15.92
C GLN A 239 9.49 -1.88 17.02
N GLY A 240 10.38 -2.84 17.34
CA GLY A 240 10.19 -3.79 18.43
C GLY A 240 9.27 -4.98 18.11
N TYR A 241 8.95 -5.20 16.83
CA TYR A 241 8.14 -6.35 16.40
C TYR A 241 8.97 -7.64 16.24
N LEU A 242 10.30 -7.54 16.15
CA LEU A 242 11.22 -8.68 16.13
C LEU A 242 12.27 -8.52 17.22
N THR A 243 12.61 -9.63 17.88
CA THR A 243 13.82 -9.71 18.71
C THR A 243 15.07 -9.70 17.85
N ALA A 244 16.24 -9.42 18.44
CA ALA A 244 17.52 -9.48 17.71
C ALA A 244 17.76 -10.89 17.13
N GLU A 245 17.43 -11.95 17.86
CA GLU A 245 17.58 -13.33 17.41
C GLU A 245 16.66 -13.67 16.22
N GLN A 246 15.39 -13.24 16.29
CA GLN A 246 14.45 -13.42 15.17
C GLN A 246 14.91 -12.69 13.93
N TYR A 247 15.40 -11.46 14.09
CA TYR A 247 15.94 -10.66 12.99
C TYR A 247 17.14 -11.34 12.34
N GLU A 248 18.16 -11.75 13.12
CA GLU A 248 19.36 -12.42 12.61
C GLU A 248 19.01 -13.72 11.88
N THR A 249 18.08 -14.51 12.41
CA THR A 249 17.60 -15.72 11.76
C THR A 249 16.94 -15.41 10.43
N ALA A 250 16.07 -14.39 10.40
CA ALA A 250 15.29 -14.04 9.23
C ALA A 250 16.13 -13.45 8.09
N ILE A 251 17.12 -12.59 8.37
CA ILE A 251 18.00 -12.02 7.33
C ILE A 251 18.94 -13.05 6.70
N ASN A 252 19.34 -14.07 7.47
CA ASN A 252 20.21 -15.14 6.99
C ASN A 252 19.46 -16.24 6.22
N THR A 253 18.11 -16.21 6.20
CA THR A 253 17.31 -17.15 5.41
C THR A 253 17.44 -16.78 3.92
N PRO A 254 17.80 -17.72 3.03
CA PRO A 254 17.86 -17.45 1.59
C PRO A 254 16.52 -16.97 1.04
N ILE A 255 16.55 -16.06 0.06
CA ILE A 255 15.31 -15.55 -0.55
C ILE A 255 14.53 -16.64 -1.28
N THR A 256 15.23 -17.68 -1.73
CA THR A 256 14.66 -18.83 -2.42
C THR A 256 14.07 -19.87 -1.47
N ASP A 257 14.19 -19.68 -0.14
CA ASP A 257 13.69 -20.63 0.84
C ASP A 257 12.18 -20.84 0.71
N GLY A 258 11.78 -22.07 0.40
CA GLY A 258 10.40 -22.47 0.21
C GLY A 258 9.74 -21.97 -1.07
N LEU A 259 10.45 -21.26 -1.97
CA LEU A 259 9.89 -20.89 -3.27
C LEU A 259 9.57 -22.13 -4.10
N GLN A 260 8.35 -22.18 -4.64
CA GLN A 260 7.95 -23.22 -5.59
C GLN A 260 8.48 -22.91 -6.98
N SER A 261 8.70 -23.96 -7.78
CA SER A 261 8.92 -23.75 -9.23
C SER A 261 7.73 -23.01 -9.81
N LEU A 262 7.97 -21.97 -10.62
CA LEU A 262 6.92 -21.28 -11.34
C LEU A 262 6.10 -22.33 -12.12
N LYS A 263 4.89 -22.60 -11.66
CA LYS A 263 3.92 -23.32 -12.50
C LYS A 263 3.68 -22.39 -13.68
N GLY A 264 4.09 -22.84 -14.89
CA GLY A 264 3.89 -22.09 -16.12
C GLY A 264 2.46 -21.55 -16.17
N SER A 265 2.28 -20.37 -16.77
CA SER A 265 0.95 -19.76 -16.95
C SER A 265 0.01 -20.86 -17.43
N ASN A 266 -1.14 -21.01 -16.76
CA ASN A 266 -2.09 -22.08 -17.03
C ASN A 266 -2.32 -22.21 -18.54
N SER A 267 -1.65 -23.14 -19.17
CA SER A 267 -2.12 -23.67 -20.43
C SER A 267 -3.32 -24.53 -20.07
N TYR A 268 -4.49 -24.00 -20.27
CA TYR A 268 -5.70 -24.83 -20.25
C TYR A 268 -5.48 -26.02 -21.18
N PRO A 269 -6.00 -27.21 -20.87
CA PRO A 269 -6.02 -28.26 -21.85
C PRO A 269 -6.62 -27.69 -23.16
N PRO A 270 -6.01 -27.97 -24.34
CA PRO A 270 -6.39 -27.32 -25.60
C PRO A 270 -7.88 -27.43 -25.97
N TYR A 271 -8.60 -28.44 -25.43
CA TYR A 271 -10.03 -28.60 -25.63
C TYR A 271 -10.89 -27.54 -24.92
N LEU A 272 -10.40 -26.91 -23.84
CA LEU A 272 -11.12 -25.83 -23.15
C LEU A 272 -11.03 -24.49 -23.90
N ASP A 273 -10.01 -24.27 -24.71
CA ASP A 273 -9.84 -23.04 -25.53
C ASP A 273 -11.06 -22.77 -26.44
N ASN A 274 -11.73 -23.82 -26.89
CA ASN A 274 -12.91 -23.69 -27.78
C ASN A 274 -14.21 -23.38 -27.03
N TYR A 275 -14.25 -23.58 -25.70
CA TYR A 275 -15.43 -23.32 -24.87
C TYR A 275 -15.33 -22.02 -24.06
N LEU A 276 -14.12 -21.41 -23.96
CA LEU A 276 -13.85 -20.25 -23.16
C LEU A 276 -13.66 -18.97 -23.99
N LYS A 277 -13.68 -19.08 -25.33
CA LYS A 277 -13.76 -17.99 -26.29
C LYS A 277 -15.21 -17.74 -26.70
#